data_6ce72071f49d02e47ba8a1ac71624cfb
#
_entry.id   6ce72071f49d02e47ba8a1ac71624cfb
#
_cell.length_a   1.000
_cell.length_b   1.000
_cell.length_c   1.000
_cell.angle_alpha   90.00
_cell.angle_beta   90.00
_cell.angle_gamma   90.00
#
_symmetry.space_group_name_H-M   'P 1'
#
loop_
_entity.id
_entity.type
_entity.pdbx_description
1 polymer ?
#
loop_
_entity_poly.entity_id
_entity_poly.type
_entity_poly.pdbx_seq_one_letter_code
_entity_poly.pdbx_strand_id
1 'polypeptide(L)'
;YLNLKQAAAQVAQLSNQVAARDAEIGHQKRQIECFANEINQLKQNLVALDTFEKKIRVIANLEKPAEQDNLFGVGGATPDDLDTSASLRRDQSGLIRSMHDQVEQLESASFNQEQDFTSLLDQLEEKKNLLACTPSIRPAKGWISSRFGYRISPFTGRRELHAAYDIANREGTPVFAP
;
A
#
# COMPACT_ATOMS: atom_id res chain seq x y z
N TYR A 1 67.39 -13.79 29.18
CA TYR A 1 66.21 -14.20 30.01
C TYR A 1 65.18 -13.09 30.10
N LEU A 2 65.59 -11.83 30.25
CA LEU A 2 64.62 -10.67 30.35
C LEU A 2 63.86 -10.45 29.05
N ASN A 3 64.51 -10.51 27.90
CA ASN A 3 63.87 -10.33 26.57
C ASN A 3 62.83 -11.41 26.24
N LEU A 4 63.05 -12.65 26.69
CA LEU A 4 62.10 -13.75 26.48
C LEU A 4 60.83 -13.57 27.33
N LYS A 5 60.93 -13.07 28.56
CA LYS A 5 59.77 -12.75 29.40
C LYS A 5 58.97 -11.57 28.87
N GLN A 6 59.63 -10.55 28.34
CA GLN A 6 58.97 -9.42 27.71
C GLN A 6 58.26 -9.82 26.41
N ALA A 7 58.88 -10.64 25.56
CA ALA A 7 58.24 -11.17 24.36
C ALA A 7 57.02 -12.05 24.69
N ALA A 8 57.12 -12.92 25.70
CA ALA A 8 55.98 -13.73 26.15
C ALA A 8 54.79 -12.87 26.67
N ALA A 9 55.08 -11.80 27.43
CA ALA A 9 54.04 -10.89 27.90
C ALA A 9 53.40 -10.13 26.74
N GLN A 10 54.15 -9.69 25.74
CA GLN A 10 53.60 -9.04 24.53
C GLN A 10 52.72 -9.99 23.71
N VAL A 11 53.12 -11.24 23.53
CA VAL A 11 52.33 -12.26 22.81
C VAL A 11 51.02 -12.52 23.57
N ALA A 12 51.04 -12.64 24.90
CA ALA A 12 49.84 -12.80 25.69
C ALA A 12 48.90 -11.59 25.58
N GLN A 13 49.45 -10.37 25.60
CA GLN A 13 48.66 -9.14 25.44
C GLN A 13 48.04 -9.04 24.04
N LEU A 14 48.78 -9.35 22.99
CA LEU A 14 48.27 -9.39 21.61
C LEU A 14 47.17 -10.46 21.44
N SER A 15 47.37 -11.65 22.00
CA SER A 15 46.38 -12.70 21.98
C SER A 15 45.06 -12.29 22.63
N ASN A 16 45.13 -11.60 23.79
CA ASN A 16 43.93 -11.05 24.46
C ASN A 16 43.27 -9.95 23.62
N GLN A 17 44.02 -9.09 22.96
CA GLN A 17 43.48 -8.06 22.06
C GLN A 17 42.80 -8.66 20.84
N VAL A 18 43.39 -9.70 20.24
CA VAL A 18 42.75 -10.43 19.11
C VAL A 18 41.45 -11.07 19.56
N ALA A 19 41.45 -11.77 20.68
CA ALA A 19 40.24 -12.40 21.21
C ALA A 19 39.12 -11.38 21.52
N ALA A 20 39.46 -10.21 22.06
CA ALA A 20 38.51 -9.14 22.30
C ALA A 20 37.92 -8.56 21.00
N ARG A 21 38.77 -8.38 19.99
CA ARG A 21 38.36 -7.90 18.66
C ARG A 21 37.47 -8.93 17.93
N ASP A 22 37.83 -10.21 18.03
CA ASP A 22 37.00 -11.28 17.43
C ASP A 22 35.63 -11.36 18.08
N ALA A 23 35.53 -11.18 19.40
CA ALA A 23 34.27 -11.09 20.10
C ALA A 23 33.41 -9.87 19.64
N GLU A 24 34.07 -8.72 19.46
CA GLU A 24 33.43 -7.50 18.96
C GLU A 24 32.92 -7.68 17.52
N ILE A 25 33.74 -8.23 16.62
CA ILE A 25 33.34 -8.56 15.24
C ILE A 25 32.16 -9.54 15.24
N GLY A 26 32.18 -10.54 16.11
CA GLY A 26 31.05 -11.47 16.28
C GLY A 26 29.77 -10.79 16.74
N HIS A 27 29.86 -9.79 17.61
CA HIS A 27 28.72 -9.00 18.05
C HIS A 27 28.18 -8.13 16.91
N GLN A 28 29.04 -7.41 16.20
CA GLN A 28 28.65 -6.57 15.06
C GLN A 28 28.00 -7.39 13.94
N LYS A 29 28.51 -8.58 13.63
CA LYS A 29 27.88 -9.48 12.65
C LYS A 29 26.46 -9.84 13.03
N ARG A 30 26.21 -10.19 14.29
CA ARG A 30 24.85 -10.49 14.76
C ARG A 30 23.92 -9.29 14.68
N GLN A 31 24.42 -8.07 14.93
CA GLN A 31 23.62 -6.85 14.74
C GLN A 31 23.24 -6.62 13.27
N ILE A 32 24.19 -6.81 12.35
CA ILE A 32 23.94 -6.69 10.90
C ILE A 32 22.89 -7.73 10.46
N GLU A 33 23.00 -8.97 10.92
CA GLU A 33 22.00 -10.02 10.64
C GLU A 33 20.60 -9.62 11.15
N CYS A 34 20.52 -9.04 12.35
CA CYS A 34 19.28 -8.55 12.91
C CYS A 34 18.66 -7.45 12.03
N PHE A 35 19.43 -6.44 11.64
CA PHE A 35 18.97 -5.37 10.76
C PHE A 35 18.55 -5.87 9.38
N ALA A 36 19.27 -6.83 8.81
CA ALA A 36 18.89 -7.44 7.53
C ALA A 36 17.51 -8.15 7.63
N ASN A 37 17.25 -8.83 8.74
CA ASN A 37 15.95 -9.45 8.99
C ASN A 37 14.84 -8.40 9.18
N GLU A 38 15.11 -7.30 9.87
CA GLU A 38 14.15 -6.19 10.04
C GLU A 38 13.80 -5.54 8.70
N ILE A 39 14.79 -5.31 7.83
CA ILE A 39 14.56 -4.80 6.47
C ILE A 39 13.66 -5.74 5.67
N ASN A 40 13.91 -7.04 5.72
CA ASN A 40 13.06 -8.03 5.04
C ASN A 40 11.63 -8.04 5.59
N GLN A 41 11.46 -7.89 6.89
CA GLN A 41 10.13 -7.82 7.51
C GLN A 41 9.38 -6.54 7.07
N LEU A 42 10.06 -5.40 6.98
CA LEU A 42 9.48 -4.16 6.47
C LEU A 42 9.03 -4.30 5.01
N LYS A 43 9.83 -4.95 4.16
CA LYS A 43 9.45 -5.26 2.76
C LYS A 43 8.17 -6.10 2.71
N GLN A 44 8.10 -7.16 3.50
CA GLN A 44 6.89 -8.01 3.56
C GLN A 44 5.66 -7.22 4.01
N ASN A 45 5.81 -6.32 4.97
CA ASN A 45 4.72 -5.48 5.43
C ASN A 45 4.23 -4.52 4.33
N LEU A 46 5.14 -3.90 3.57
CA LEU A 46 4.76 -3.05 2.43
C LEU A 46 4.03 -3.83 1.34
N VAL A 47 4.48 -5.03 0.99
CA VAL A 47 3.79 -5.91 0.04
C VAL A 47 2.39 -6.30 0.54
N ALA A 48 2.25 -6.55 1.83
CA ALA A 48 0.95 -6.84 2.44
C ALA A 48 0.01 -5.62 2.38
N LEU A 49 0.52 -4.41 2.61
CA LEU A 49 -0.24 -3.16 2.50
C LEU A 49 -0.69 -2.90 1.06
N ASP A 50 0.18 -3.08 0.07
CA ASP A 50 -0.17 -2.97 -1.36
C ASP A 50 -1.29 -3.96 -1.74
N THR A 51 -1.14 -5.21 -1.29
CA THR A 51 -2.18 -6.22 -1.51
C THR A 51 -3.51 -5.85 -0.85
N PHE A 52 -3.45 -5.26 0.34
CA PHE A 52 -4.64 -4.80 1.06
C PHE A 52 -5.31 -3.63 0.34
N GLU A 53 -4.55 -2.65 -0.11
CA GLU A 53 -5.05 -1.53 -0.91
C GLU A 53 -5.75 -2.01 -2.19
N LYS A 54 -5.13 -2.92 -2.95
CA LYS A 54 -5.70 -3.54 -4.15
C LYS A 54 -7.04 -4.24 -3.85
N LYS A 55 -7.13 -4.95 -2.72
CA LYS A 55 -8.40 -5.57 -2.29
C LYS A 55 -9.47 -4.54 -1.99
N ILE A 56 -9.14 -3.44 -1.32
CA ILE A 56 -10.09 -2.36 -1.05
C ILE A 56 -10.62 -1.77 -2.36
N ARG A 57 -9.75 -1.48 -3.34
CA ARG A 57 -10.15 -0.97 -4.66
C ARG A 57 -11.13 -1.91 -5.37
N VAL A 58 -10.85 -3.21 -5.34
CA VAL A 58 -11.75 -4.23 -5.92
C VAL A 58 -13.11 -4.24 -5.22
N ILE A 59 -13.13 -4.28 -3.87
CA ILE A 59 -14.38 -4.31 -3.09
C ILE A 59 -15.19 -3.03 -3.31
N ALA A 60 -14.52 -1.89 -3.36
CA ALA A 60 -15.15 -0.60 -3.59
C ALA A 60 -15.49 -0.35 -5.07
N ASN A 61 -15.15 -1.25 -5.98
CA ASN A 61 -15.31 -1.08 -7.43
C ASN A 61 -14.75 0.27 -7.91
N LEU A 62 -13.50 0.55 -7.54
CA LEU A 62 -12.73 1.72 -7.94
C LEU A 62 -11.80 1.35 -9.08
N GLU A 63 -11.63 2.26 -10.04
CA GLU A 63 -10.69 2.07 -11.14
C GLU A 63 -9.24 2.15 -10.62
N LYS A 64 -8.36 1.28 -11.15
CA LYS A 64 -6.93 1.38 -10.88
C LYS A 64 -6.37 2.60 -11.61
N PRO A 65 -5.49 3.40 -10.98
CA PRO A 65 -4.63 4.28 -11.73
C PRO A 65 -3.75 3.43 -12.67
N ALA A 66 -3.66 3.84 -13.93
CA ALA A 66 -3.17 3.01 -15.05
C ALA A 66 -1.67 2.65 -15.01
N GLU A 67 -0.87 3.06 -14.03
CA GLU A 67 0.60 3.03 -14.12
C GLU A 67 1.38 2.45 -12.92
N GLN A 68 0.76 1.84 -11.92
CA GLN A 68 1.51 1.39 -10.73
C GLN A 68 1.29 -0.10 -10.42
N ASP A 69 1.81 -0.98 -11.28
CA ASP A 69 1.73 -2.43 -11.01
C ASP A 69 2.91 -2.97 -10.19
N ASN A 70 3.96 -2.19 -9.94
CA ASN A 70 5.16 -2.67 -9.23
C ASN A 70 5.61 -1.73 -8.11
N LEU A 71 5.35 -2.11 -6.86
CA LEU A 71 5.82 -1.41 -5.66
C LEU A 71 7.35 -1.25 -5.61
N PHE A 72 8.09 -2.16 -6.25
CA PHE A 72 9.56 -2.20 -6.29
C PHE A 72 10.16 -2.03 -7.70
N GLY A 73 9.45 -1.40 -8.65
CA GLY A 73 9.93 -1.14 -10.03
C GLY A 73 9.90 -2.37 -10.94
N VAL A 74 10.30 -2.16 -12.23
CA VAL A 74 10.37 -3.19 -13.29
C VAL A 74 11.58 -4.13 -13.06
N GLY A 75 11.59 -4.84 -11.98
CA GLY A 75 12.61 -5.77 -11.56
C GLY A 75 12.18 -6.33 -10.24
N GLY A 76 10.89 -6.61 -10.11
CA GLY A 76 10.30 -7.10 -8.88
C GLY A 76 11.16 -8.21 -8.30
N ALA A 77 11.73 -7.97 -7.09
CA ALA A 77 12.45 -8.97 -6.35
C ALA A 77 11.58 -10.21 -6.27
N THR A 78 12.08 -11.31 -6.79
CA THR A 78 11.47 -12.61 -6.54
C THR A 78 11.59 -12.91 -5.04
N PRO A 79 10.77 -13.78 -4.45
CA PRO A 79 10.95 -14.19 -3.05
C PRO A 79 12.37 -14.65 -2.73
N ASP A 80 13.11 -15.17 -3.71
CA ASP A 80 14.51 -15.58 -3.59
C ASP A 80 15.48 -14.38 -3.53
N ASP A 81 15.14 -13.24 -4.14
CA ASP A 81 15.92 -11.99 -4.06
C ASP A 81 15.78 -11.30 -2.70
N LEU A 82 14.74 -11.65 -1.93
CA LEU A 82 14.51 -11.19 -0.57
C LEU A 82 15.36 -11.95 0.47
N ASP A 83 16.01 -13.04 0.07
CA ASP A 83 16.85 -13.83 0.96
C ASP A 83 18.21 -13.17 1.18
N THR A 84 18.27 -12.31 2.21
CA THR A 84 19.50 -11.63 2.64
C THR A 84 20.55 -12.60 3.17
N SER A 85 20.17 -13.85 3.48
CA SER A 85 21.08 -14.88 4.01
C SER A 85 22.18 -15.28 3.00
N ALA A 86 21.91 -15.18 1.70
CA ALA A 86 22.88 -15.41 0.65
C ALA A 86 23.95 -14.30 0.56
N SER A 87 23.64 -13.07 1.01
CA SER A 87 24.54 -11.93 0.98
C SER A 87 25.52 -11.90 2.16
N LEU A 88 25.24 -12.62 3.24
CA LEU A 88 26.09 -12.72 4.44
C LEU A 88 27.46 -13.38 4.18
N ARG A 89 27.60 -14.05 3.04
CA ARG A 89 28.88 -14.64 2.59
C ARG A 89 29.77 -13.67 1.81
N ARG A 90 29.26 -12.47 1.46
CA ARG A 90 30.02 -11.44 0.76
C ARG A 90 30.79 -10.58 1.76
N ASP A 91 31.79 -9.86 1.23
CA ASP A 91 32.59 -8.92 2.01
C ASP A 91 31.67 -7.93 2.77
N GLN A 92 31.97 -7.66 4.02
CA GLN A 92 31.16 -6.88 4.94
C GLN A 92 30.80 -5.48 4.41
N SER A 93 31.70 -4.89 3.61
CA SER A 93 31.46 -3.61 2.92
C SER A 93 30.38 -3.70 1.82
N GLY A 94 30.34 -4.82 1.10
CA GLY A 94 29.31 -5.09 0.10
C GLY A 94 27.93 -5.30 0.71
N LEU A 95 27.87 -5.97 1.86
CA LEU A 95 26.61 -6.19 2.59
C LEU A 95 26.00 -4.86 3.10
N ILE A 96 26.82 -4.03 3.73
CA ILE A 96 26.35 -2.71 4.23
C ILE A 96 25.81 -1.85 3.07
N ARG A 97 26.49 -1.85 1.93
CA ARG A 97 26.04 -1.12 0.74
C ARG A 97 24.69 -1.66 0.24
N SER A 98 24.57 -2.98 0.11
CA SER A 98 23.29 -3.58 -0.33
C SER A 98 22.14 -3.31 0.64
N MET A 99 22.40 -3.26 1.94
CA MET A 99 21.40 -2.87 2.93
C MET A 99 20.99 -1.41 2.79
N HIS A 100 21.94 -0.52 2.49
CA HIS A 100 21.65 0.89 2.27
C HIS A 100 20.77 1.09 1.03
N ASP A 101 21.12 0.44 -0.08
CA ASP A 101 20.33 0.44 -1.31
C ASP A 101 18.90 -0.10 -1.08
N GLN A 102 18.77 -1.12 -0.23
CA GLN A 102 17.46 -1.67 0.13
C GLN A 102 16.63 -0.73 0.99
N VAL A 103 17.25 0.01 1.92
CA VAL A 103 16.56 1.03 2.72
C VAL A 103 16.06 2.16 1.83
N GLU A 104 16.87 2.65 0.89
CA GLU A 104 16.48 3.69 -0.07
C GLU A 104 15.28 3.24 -0.95
N GLN A 105 15.30 1.98 -1.39
CA GLN A 105 14.14 1.38 -2.09
C GLN A 105 12.89 1.31 -1.21
N LEU A 106 13.04 0.96 0.07
CA LEU A 106 11.93 0.94 1.03
C LEU A 106 11.34 2.32 1.27
N GLU A 107 12.18 3.34 1.41
CA GLU A 107 11.74 4.72 1.56
C GLU A 107 10.93 5.18 0.36
N SER A 108 11.42 4.92 -0.85
CA SER A 108 10.72 5.24 -2.09
C SER A 108 9.39 4.49 -2.23
N ALA A 109 9.37 3.20 -1.90
CA ALA A 109 8.17 2.38 -1.93
C ALA A 109 7.14 2.82 -0.88
N SER A 110 7.59 3.20 0.33
CA SER A 110 6.73 3.73 1.38
C SER A 110 6.09 5.06 0.98
N PHE A 111 6.85 5.95 0.35
CA PHE A 111 6.34 7.22 -0.15
C PHE A 111 5.28 7.03 -1.24
N ASN A 112 5.52 6.13 -2.20
CA ASN A 112 4.55 5.80 -3.23
C ASN A 112 3.26 5.20 -2.62
N GLN A 113 3.41 4.31 -1.64
CA GLN A 113 2.28 3.70 -0.94
C GLN A 113 1.43 4.75 -0.18
N GLU A 114 2.06 5.77 0.40
CA GLU A 114 1.35 6.88 1.05
C GLU A 114 0.52 7.68 0.04
N GLN A 115 1.07 7.94 -1.15
CA GLN A 115 0.35 8.61 -2.23
C GLN A 115 -0.84 7.77 -2.73
N ASP A 116 -0.64 6.46 -2.88
CA ASP A 116 -1.69 5.53 -3.31
C ASP A 116 -2.85 5.47 -2.31
N PHE A 117 -2.55 5.44 -1.00
CA PHE A 117 -3.58 5.51 0.04
C PHE A 117 -4.30 6.86 0.06
N THR A 118 -3.59 7.96 -0.17
CA THR A 118 -4.22 9.29 -0.26
C THR A 118 -5.20 9.34 -1.43
N SER A 119 -4.78 8.89 -2.60
CA SER A 119 -5.64 8.77 -3.78
C SER A 119 -6.84 7.84 -3.55
N LEU A 120 -6.63 6.73 -2.85
CA LEU A 120 -7.71 5.81 -2.48
C LEU A 120 -8.74 6.45 -1.56
N LEU A 121 -8.29 7.22 -0.57
CA LEU A 121 -9.17 7.95 0.35
C LEU A 121 -10.04 8.96 -0.40
N ASP A 122 -9.45 9.75 -1.29
CA ASP A 122 -10.16 10.74 -2.11
C ASP A 122 -11.26 10.06 -2.96
N GLN A 123 -10.93 8.95 -3.64
CA GLN A 123 -11.88 8.19 -4.44
C GLN A 123 -13.01 7.57 -3.60
N LEU A 124 -12.71 7.07 -2.40
CA LEU A 124 -13.72 6.53 -1.49
C LEU A 124 -14.66 7.62 -0.97
N GLU A 125 -14.11 8.80 -0.68
CA GLU A 125 -14.90 9.95 -0.22
C GLU A 125 -15.80 10.48 -1.34
N GLU A 126 -15.31 10.59 -2.56
CA GLU A 126 -16.10 10.95 -3.74
C GLU A 126 -17.23 9.95 -3.98
N LYS A 127 -16.93 8.64 -3.90
CA LYS A 127 -17.94 7.59 -4.05
C LYS A 127 -18.98 7.61 -2.94
N LYS A 128 -18.55 7.85 -1.70
CA LYS A 128 -19.47 8.02 -0.57
C LYS A 128 -20.41 9.20 -0.80
N ASN A 129 -19.90 10.33 -1.27
CA ASN A 129 -20.68 11.52 -1.58
C ASN A 129 -21.65 11.24 -2.73
N LEU A 130 -21.21 10.57 -3.80
CA LEU A 130 -22.08 10.15 -4.90
C LEU A 130 -23.21 9.25 -4.41
N LEU A 131 -22.91 8.26 -3.58
CA LEU A 131 -23.92 7.37 -3.01
C LEU A 131 -24.89 8.10 -2.10
N ALA A 132 -24.41 9.05 -1.30
CA ALA A 132 -25.25 9.87 -0.43
C ALA A 132 -26.21 10.79 -1.21
N CYS A 133 -25.78 11.24 -2.39
CA CYS A 133 -26.60 12.08 -3.27
C CYS A 133 -27.47 11.27 -4.26
N THR A 134 -27.25 9.95 -4.36
CA THR A 134 -27.98 9.10 -5.30
C THR A 134 -29.28 8.61 -4.68
N PRO A 135 -30.44 8.92 -5.27
CA PRO A 135 -31.71 8.45 -4.78
C PRO A 135 -31.75 6.91 -4.69
N SER A 136 -31.92 6.38 -3.49
CA SER A 136 -31.89 4.93 -3.23
C SER A 136 -33.29 4.32 -3.03
N ILE A 137 -34.28 5.15 -2.72
CA ILE A 137 -35.65 4.72 -2.48
C ILE A 137 -36.63 5.39 -3.45
N ARG A 138 -37.71 4.69 -3.74
CA ARG A 138 -38.79 5.25 -4.54
C ARG A 138 -39.57 6.29 -3.72
N PRO A 139 -39.73 7.54 -4.22
CA PRO A 139 -40.32 8.63 -3.43
C PRO A 139 -41.79 8.40 -3.08
N ALA A 140 -42.51 7.64 -3.89
CA ALA A 140 -43.91 7.31 -3.63
C ALA A 140 -44.27 5.91 -4.13
N LYS A 141 -45.26 5.27 -3.49
CA LYS A 141 -45.88 4.06 -4.03
C LYS A 141 -46.81 4.46 -5.17
N GLY A 142 -46.92 3.64 -6.22
CA GLY A 142 -47.77 3.90 -7.38
C GLY A 142 -47.22 3.32 -8.68
N TRP A 143 -47.88 3.55 -9.80
CA TRP A 143 -47.37 3.15 -11.11
C TRP A 143 -46.79 4.36 -11.84
N ILE A 144 -45.77 4.09 -12.70
CA ILE A 144 -45.19 5.14 -13.54
C ILE A 144 -46.19 5.44 -14.66
N SER A 145 -46.82 6.59 -14.60
CA SER A 145 -47.76 7.07 -15.63
C SER A 145 -47.03 7.76 -16.79
N SER A 146 -45.88 8.35 -16.55
CA SER A 146 -45.02 8.88 -17.61
C SER A 146 -43.54 8.74 -17.24
N ARG A 147 -42.73 8.41 -18.23
CA ARG A 147 -41.26 8.25 -18.10
C ARG A 147 -40.54 9.51 -18.53
N PHE A 148 -39.28 9.61 -18.11
CA PHE A 148 -38.34 10.60 -18.63
C PHE A 148 -38.16 10.41 -20.15
N GLY A 149 -38.12 11.51 -20.89
CA GLY A 149 -37.85 11.49 -22.32
C GLY A 149 -38.82 12.37 -23.12
N TYR A 150 -38.68 12.34 -24.43
CA TYR A 150 -39.57 13.09 -25.32
C TYR A 150 -40.93 12.40 -25.41
N ARG A 151 -41.99 13.16 -25.09
CA ARG A 151 -43.38 12.73 -25.23
C ARG A 151 -44.25 13.83 -25.86
N ILE A 152 -45.46 13.46 -26.26
CA ILE A 152 -46.46 14.45 -26.60
C ILE A 152 -47.02 14.99 -25.26
N SER A 153 -46.92 16.30 -25.07
CA SER A 153 -47.47 16.96 -23.89
C SER A 153 -48.99 16.86 -23.86
N PRO A 154 -49.56 16.38 -22.74
CA PRO A 154 -51.02 16.30 -22.62
C PRO A 154 -51.71 17.67 -22.55
N PHE A 155 -50.96 18.74 -22.34
CA PHE A 155 -51.47 20.12 -22.24
C PHE A 155 -51.36 20.88 -23.56
N THR A 156 -50.24 20.73 -24.28
CA THR A 156 -49.95 21.50 -25.50
C THR A 156 -50.13 20.70 -26.77
N GLY A 157 -50.22 19.37 -26.71
CA GLY A 157 -50.24 18.49 -27.86
C GLY A 157 -48.91 18.45 -28.68
N ARG A 158 -47.86 19.11 -28.20
CA ARG A 158 -46.58 19.18 -28.88
C ARG A 158 -45.60 18.19 -28.31
N ARG A 159 -44.59 17.82 -29.09
CA ARG A 159 -43.46 16.98 -28.63
C ARG A 159 -42.53 17.80 -27.73
N GLU A 160 -42.51 17.46 -26.45
CA GLU A 160 -41.73 18.13 -25.41
C GLU A 160 -40.90 17.12 -24.62
N LEU A 161 -39.75 17.58 -24.07
CA LEU A 161 -38.95 16.78 -23.18
C LEU A 161 -39.61 16.75 -21.78
N HIS A 162 -39.98 15.57 -21.33
CA HIS A 162 -40.38 15.34 -19.95
C HIS A 162 -39.18 14.98 -19.10
N ALA A 163 -38.67 15.93 -18.33
CA ALA A 163 -37.44 15.79 -17.52
C ALA A 163 -37.74 15.16 -16.14
N ALA A 164 -38.74 14.27 -16.04
CA ALA A 164 -39.14 13.64 -14.78
C ALA A 164 -39.81 12.26 -14.99
N TYR A 165 -40.09 11.60 -13.88
CA TYR A 165 -41.00 10.46 -13.84
C TYR A 165 -42.30 10.87 -13.11
N ASP A 166 -43.44 10.63 -13.73
CA ASP A 166 -44.75 10.80 -13.08
C ASP A 166 -45.16 9.49 -12.42
N ILE A 167 -45.40 9.53 -11.11
CA ILE A 167 -45.92 8.37 -10.33
C ILE A 167 -47.35 8.67 -9.91
N ALA A 168 -48.29 7.93 -10.45
CA ALA A 168 -49.67 8.07 -10.14
C ALA A 168 -50.11 7.16 -8.98
N ASN A 169 -50.89 7.72 -8.02
CA ASN A 169 -51.49 7.01 -6.92
C ASN A 169 -52.73 7.80 -6.43
N ARG A 170 -53.40 7.27 -5.40
CA ARG A 170 -54.52 7.93 -4.74
C ARG A 170 -54.08 9.21 -4.03
N GLU A 171 -54.98 10.20 -3.97
CA GLU A 171 -54.76 11.40 -3.17
C GLU A 171 -54.49 11.05 -1.70
N GLY A 172 -53.55 11.78 -1.07
CA GLY A 172 -53.10 11.52 0.30
C GLY A 172 -51.98 10.45 0.43
N THR A 173 -51.50 9.88 -0.69
CA THR A 173 -50.36 8.97 -0.62
C THR A 173 -49.10 9.71 -0.13
N PRO A 174 -48.41 9.20 0.90
CA PRO A 174 -47.21 9.86 1.42
C PRO A 174 -46.07 9.85 0.39
N VAL A 175 -45.35 10.96 0.32
CA VAL A 175 -44.15 11.13 -0.51
C VAL A 175 -42.94 11.28 0.43
N PHE A 176 -41.88 10.52 0.17
CA PHE A 176 -40.66 10.51 0.94
C PHE A 176 -39.53 11.11 0.11
N ALA A 177 -38.58 11.77 0.75
CA ALA A 177 -37.31 12.14 0.11
C ALA A 177 -36.52 10.87 -0.21
N PRO A 178 -36.10 10.68 -1.47
CA PRO A 178 -35.32 9.51 -1.89
C PRO A 178 -33.86 9.56 -1.44
#